data_f7afb42894f323a1425c188fdceaace8
#
_entry.id   f7afb42894f323a1425c188fdceaace8
#
_cell.length_a   1.000
_cell.length_b   1.000
_cell.length_c   1.000
_cell.angle_alpha   90.00
_cell.angle_beta   90.00
_cell.angle_gamma   90.00
#
_symmetry.space_group_name_H-M   'P 1'
#
loop_
_entity.id
_entity.type
_entity.pdbx_description
1 polymer ?
#
loop_
_entity_poly.entity_id
_entity_poly.type
_entity_poly.pdbx_seq_one_letter_code
_entity_poly.pdbx_strand_id
1 'polypeptide(L)'
;MSKERLRINNLSEAQLMAIDVPVSTSSYSPISHREIIEEIKEQLDIKGFTIRTTNYKANNSGTKLIGYYGIEHTDSEMGIMMAFRNSYNKSMSAAITIGGQVWICENGLVAGDISLIRKHTGAAPKVVKNKIIDSINDFEVSFNSLIHDREQMKLEAITKKTCAELLGRMYVQEKMITSAQLDIIKDEMYCSKVFNDNTVWDFYNNITESLKISTVNNYLKDHVKVHNFIKEELCIM
;
A
#
# COMPACT_ATOMS: atom_id res chain seq x y z
N MET A 1 -10.69 -7.65 -27.81
CA MET A 1 -10.07 -6.55 -27.00
C MET A 1 -8.98 -7.19 -26.15
N SER A 2 -7.71 -7.00 -26.52
CA SER A 2 -6.56 -7.52 -25.78
C SER A 2 -6.51 -6.85 -24.42
N LYS A 3 -6.51 -7.66 -23.35
CA LYS A 3 -6.19 -7.17 -22.00
C LYS A 3 -4.72 -6.70 -22.03
N GLU A 4 -4.50 -5.41 -22.17
CA GLU A 4 -3.20 -4.80 -21.95
C GLU A 4 -2.76 -5.19 -20.54
N ARG A 5 -1.82 -6.12 -20.43
CA ARG A 5 -1.12 -6.38 -19.17
C ARG A 5 -0.40 -5.08 -18.84
N LEU A 6 -0.92 -4.35 -17.87
CA LEU A 6 -0.33 -3.12 -17.38
C LEU A 6 1.10 -3.41 -16.91
N ARG A 7 2.08 -3.12 -17.76
CA ARG A 7 3.48 -3.09 -17.32
C ARG A 7 3.58 -1.96 -16.32
N ILE A 8 3.96 -2.30 -15.09
CA ILE A 8 4.22 -1.33 -14.04
C ILE A 8 5.63 -0.80 -14.30
N ASN A 9 5.75 0.50 -14.53
CA ASN A 9 7.02 1.16 -14.67
C ASN A 9 7.29 1.99 -13.41
N ASN A 10 8.52 1.91 -12.91
CA ASN A 10 9.01 2.86 -11.94
C ASN A 10 9.33 4.15 -12.68
N LEU A 11 8.61 5.22 -12.39
CA LEU A 11 8.87 6.55 -12.94
C LEU A 11 9.60 7.40 -11.90
N SER A 12 10.51 8.24 -12.37
CA SER A 12 11.08 9.27 -11.51
C SER A 12 10.02 10.34 -11.22
N GLU A 13 10.19 11.05 -10.12
CA GLU A 13 9.32 12.18 -9.78
C GLU A 13 9.26 13.22 -10.88
N ALA A 14 10.41 13.56 -11.49
CA ALA A 14 10.48 14.50 -12.60
C ALA A 14 9.64 14.05 -13.81
N GLN A 15 9.65 12.74 -14.11
CA GLN A 15 8.80 12.20 -15.19
C GLN A 15 7.32 12.30 -14.85
N LEU A 16 6.93 12.07 -13.61
CA LEU A 16 5.53 12.20 -13.14
C LEU A 16 5.05 13.64 -13.18
N MET A 17 5.92 14.57 -12.78
CA MET A 17 5.63 16.02 -12.79
C MET A 17 5.49 16.61 -14.19
N ALA A 18 6.04 15.94 -15.20
CA ALA A 18 5.95 16.34 -16.61
C ALA A 18 4.68 15.84 -17.32
N ILE A 19 3.85 15.01 -16.65
CA ILE A 19 2.63 14.47 -17.25
C ILE A 19 1.55 15.54 -17.25
N ASP A 20 1.00 15.83 -18.42
CA ASP A 20 -0.06 16.83 -18.59
C ASP A 20 -1.32 16.46 -17.81
N VAL A 21 -1.85 17.46 -17.11
CA VAL A 21 -3.13 17.33 -16.40
C VAL A 21 -4.27 17.49 -17.40
N PRO A 22 -5.23 16.56 -17.47
CA PRO A 22 -6.37 16.70 -18.37
C PRO A 22 -7.20 17.94 -18.08
N VAL A 23 -7.84 18.46 -19.11
CA VAL A 23 -8.73 19.63 -18.99
C VAL A 23 -9.95 19.25 -18.14
N SER A 24 -10.31 20.14 -17.22
CA SER A 24 -11.54 20.01 -16.42
C SER A 24 -12.78 20.13 -17.29
N THR A 25 -13.85 19.40 -16.92
CA THR A 25 -15.16 19.50 -17.55
C THR A 25 -16.22 19.71 -16.45
N SER A 26 -17.49 19.93 -16.83
CA SER A 26 -18.59 20.09 -15.88
C SER A 26 -18.73 18.90 -14.90
N SER A 27 -18.35 17.69 -15.31
CA SER A 27 -18.45 16.46 -14.52
C SER A 27 -17.10 15.87 -14.09
N TYR A 28 -15.97 16.51 -14.45
CA TYR A 28 -14.63 16.02 -14.17
C TYR A 28 -13.70 17.12 -13.71
N SER A 29 -13.20 16.98 -12.50
CA SER A 29 -12.19 17.84 -11.90
C SER A 29 -10.94 17.01 -11.62
N PRO A 30 -9.93 17.00 -12.52
CA PRO A 30 -8.72 16.23 -12.32
C PRO A 30 -7.94 16.74 -11.11
N ILE A 31 -7.29 15.83 -10.42
CA ILE A 31 -6.34 16.16 -9.36
C ILE A 31 -4.95 15.88 -9.93
N SER A 32 -4.08 16.86 -9.91
CA SER A 32 -2.72 16.73 -10.43
C SER A 32 -1.91 15.72 -9.61
N HIS A 33 -1.12 14.86 -10.28
CA HIS A 33 -0.12 14.03 -9.61
C HIS A 33 0.87 14.90 -8.84
N ARG A 34 1.30 16.01 -9.47
CA ARG A 34 2.18 17.01 -8.87
C ARG A 34 1.60 17.57 -7.58
N GLU A 35 0.37 18.08 -7.61
CA GLU A 35 -0.28 18.66 -6.43
C GLU A 35 -0.36 17.69 -5.26
N ILE A 36 -0.65 16.40 -5.50
CA ILE A 36 -0.69 15.39 -4.44
C ILE A 36 0.72 15.18 -3.86
N ILE A 37 1.72 15.04 -4.71
CA ILE A 37 3.11 14.79 -4.30
C ILE A 37 3.66 15.98 -3.50
N GLU A 38 3.49 17.18 -4.02
CA GLU A 38 3.96 18.42 -3.38
C GLU A 38 3.26 18.64 -2.04
N GLU A 39 1.94 18.50 -1.97
CA GLU A 39 1.18 18.66 -0.74
C GLU A 39 1.60 17.66 0.35
N ILE A 40 1.76 16.37 -0.01
CA ILE A 40 2.21 15.36 0.95
C ILE A 40 3.60 15.73 1.50
N LYS A 41 4.54 16.10 0.63
CA LYS A 41 5.90 16.44 1.05
C LYS A 41 5.93 17.70 1.92
N GLU A 42 5.18 18.73 1.54
CA GLU A 42 5.04 19.96 2.30
C GLU A 42 4.50 19.70 3.71
N GLN A 43 3.44 18.90 3.83
CA GLN A 43 2.83 18.60 5.12
C GLN A 43 3.73 17.72 6.00
N LEU A 44 4.47 16.78 5.41
CA LEU A 44 5.46 15.98 6.15
C LEU A 44 6.60 16.85 6.67
N ASP A 45 7.11 17.77 5.84
CA ASP A 45 8.18 18.70 6.23
C ASP A 45 7.71 19.65 7.35
N ILE A 46 6.53 20.24 7.23
CA ILE A 46 5.93 21.10 8.28
C ILE A 46 5.83 20.36 9.63
N LYS A 47 5.57 19.06 9.63
CA LYS A 47 5.47 18.22 10.82
C LYS A 47 6.83 17.67 11.29
N GLY A 48 7.91 17.95 10.58
CA GLY A 48 9.25 17.47 10.91
C GLY A 48 9.47 15.98 10.62
N PHE A 49 8.66 15.36 9.76
CA PHE A 49 8.85 13.98 9.35
C PHE A 49 9.88 13.84 8.24
N THR A 50 10.77 12.87 8.36
CA THR A 50 11.82 12.56 7.38
C THR A 50 11.36 11.42 6.47
N ILE A 51 11.35 11.65 5.15
CA ILE A 51 11.11 10.61 4.16
C ILE A 51 12.40 9.81 3.93
N ARG A 52 12.39 8.53 4.28
CA ARG A 52 13.52 7.60 4.08
C ARG A 52 13.48 6.93 2.70
N THR A 53 12.30 6.52 2.25
CA THR A 53 12.13 5.85 0.95
C THR A 53 11.01 6.48 0.15
N THR A 54 11.18 6.52 -1.16
CA THR A 54 10.18 7.03 -2.11
C THR A 54 10.05 6.04 -3.26
N ASN A 55 8.81 5.67 -3.60
CA ASN A 55 8.54 4.78 -4.70
C ASN A 55 7.29 5.22 -5.49
N TYR A 56 7.43 5.25 -6.81
CA TYR A 56 6.33 5.58 -7.71
C TYR A 56 6.16 4.48 -8.76
N LYS A 57 4.97 3.93 -8.85
CA LYS A 57 4.57 2.96 -9.87
C LYS A 57 3.47 3.56 -10.73
N ALA A 58 3.65 3.53 -12.03
CA ALA A 58 2.68 4.06 -12.96
C ALA A 58 2.44 3.10 -14.15
N ASN A 59 1.34 3.28 -14.86
CA ASN A 59 1.15 2.65 -16.15
C ASN A 59 2.03 3.33 -17.22
N ASN A 60 2.17 2.73 -18.40
CA ASN A 60 3.05 3.23 -19.48
C ASN A 60 2.81 4.69 -19.88
N SER A 61 1.57 5.16 -19.80
CA SER A 61 1.21 6.55 -20.14
C SER A 61 1.31 7.50 -18.95
N GLY A 62 1.66 7.01 -17.75
CA GLY A 62 1.67 7.81 -16.52
C GLY A 62 0.29 8.28 -16.05
N THR A 63 -0.78 7.92 -16.75
CA THR A 63 -2.15 8.36 -16.40
C THR A 63 -2.72 7.70 -15.15
N LYS A 64 -2.07 6.65 -14.64
CA LYS A 64 -2.37 6.00 -13.36
C LYS A 64 -1.11 5.96 -12.53
N LEU A 65 -1.21 6.42 -11.31
CA LEU A 65 -0.12 6.52 -10.35
C LEU A 65 -0.49 5.81 -9.05
N ILE A 66 0.45 5.06 -8.50
CA ILE A 66 0.59 4.78 -7.08
C ILE A 66 1.93 5.33 -6.62
N GLY A 67 1.91 6.05 -5.51
CA GLY A 67 3.12 6.44 -4.79
C GLY A 67 3.06 5.96 -3.36
N TYR A 68 4.22 5.69 -2.77
CA TYR A 68 4.33 5.49 -1.34
C TYR A 68 5.65 6.04 -0.82
N TYR A 69 5.59 6.58 0.38
CA TYR A 69 6.72 7.08 1.15
C TYR A 69 6.89 6.24 2.40
N GLY A 70 8.11 5.77 2.63
CA GLY A 70 8.52 5.26 3.92
C GLY A 70 9.08 6.43 4.74
N ILE A 71 8.49 6.67 5.89
CA ILE A 71 8.76 7.80 6.77
C ILE A 71 9.45 7.25 8.01
N GLU A 72 10.56 7.90 8.42
CA GLU A 72 11.30 7.50 9.60
C GLU A 72 10.43 7.56 10.86
N HIS A 73 10.62 6.59 11.73
CA HIS A 73 10.01 6.52 13.04
C HIS A 73 11.03 5.98 14.05
N THR A 74 10.75 6.11 15.34
CA THR A 74 11.62 5.62 16.43
C THR A 74 11.71 4.09 16.50
N ASP A 75 10.75 3.38 15.89
CA ASP A 75 10.81 1.92 15.78
C ASP A 75 11.92 1.50 14.81
N SER A 76 12.76 0.55 15.23
CA SER A 76 13.94 0.13 14.45
C SER A 76 13.61 -0.80 13.29
N GLU A 77 12.48 -1.49 13.33
CA GLU A 77 12.09 -2.48 12.33
C GLU A 77 11.12 -1.95 11.29
N MET A 78 10.28 -1.00 11.69
CA MET A 78 9.25 -0.42 10.84
C MET A 78 9.28 1.10 10.84
N GLY A 79 8.94 1.69 9.70
CA GLY A 79 8.57 3.09 9.57
C GLY A 79 7.11 3.24 9.20
N ILE A 80 6.63 4.47 9.28
CA ILE A 80 5.30 4.83 8.78
C ILE A 80 5.33 4.76 7.26
N MET A 81 4.31 4.16 6.65
CA MET A 81 4.10 4.20 5.22
C MET A 81 2.90 5.07 4.88
N MET A 82 3.11 6.09 4.07
CA MET A 82 2.02 6.83 3.43
C MET A 82 1.91 6.42 1.98
N ALA A 83 0.80 5.79 1.61
CA ALA A 83 0.54 5.38 0.25
C ALA A 83 -0.62 6.18 -0.35
N PHE A 84 -0.51 6.51 -1.64
CA PHE A 84 -1.54 7.25 -2.37
C PHE A 84 -1.66 6.74 -3.80
N ARG A 85 -2.82 6.96 -4.39
CA ARG A 85 -3.06 6.67 -5.80
C ARG A 85 -3.89 7.75 -6.45
N ASN A 86 -3.68 7.92 -7.76
CA ASN A 86 -4.42 8.87 -8.57
C ASN A 86 -4.56 8.41 -10.03
N SER A 87 -5.54 8.91 -10.76
CA SER A 87 -5.64 8.65 -12.20
C SER A 87 -6.19 9.82 -12.98
N TYR A 88 -5.64 10.04 -14.19
CA TYR A 88 -6.14 11.02 -15.14
C TYR A 88 -7.19 10.48 -16.11
N ASN A 89 -7.33 9.17 -16.22
CA ASN A 89 -8.25 8.49 -17.14
C ASN A 89 -9.57 8.03 -16.47
N LYS A 90 -9.91 8.56 -15.30
CA LYS A 90 -11.13 8.27 -14.53
C LYS A 90 -11.28 6.81 -14.08
N SER A 91 -10.27 5.96 -14.30
CA SER A 91 -10.34 4.52 -13.99
C SER A 91 -10.18 4.19 -12.50
N MET A 92 -9.63 5.13 -11.72
CA MET A 92 -9.46 5.02 -10.27
C MET A 92 -9.85 6.33 -9.60
N SER A 93 -10.41 6.22 -8.41
CA SER A 93 -10.54 7.36 -7.49
C SER A 93 -9.17 7.69 -6.88
N ALA A 94 -8.93 8.96 -6.57
CA ALA A 94 -7.84 9.33 -5.69
C ALA A 94 -8.06 8.66 -4.32
N ALA A 95 -7.00 8.11 -3.76
CA ALA A 95 -7.03 7.49 -2.45
C ALA A 95 -5.72 7.72 -1.72
N ILE A 96 -5.80 7.82 -0.40
CA ILE A 96 -4.67 7.96 0.52
C ILE A 96 -4.89 6.96 1.64
N THR A 97 -3.83 6.34 2.10
CA THR A 97 -3.85 5.44 3.25
C THR A 97 -2.55 5.52 4.01
N ILE A 98 -2.64 5.25 5.30
CA ILE A 98 -1.50 5.11 6.20
C ILE A 98 -1.28 3.64 6.48
N GLY A 99 -0.03 3.26 6.65
CA GLY A 99 0.37 1.91 6.95
C GLY A 99 1.75 1.89 7.60
N GLY A 100 2.37 0.72 7.65
CA GLY A 100 3.75 0.52 8.02
C GLY A 100 4.61 0.05 6.86
N GLN A 101 5.90 0.29 6.93
CA GLN A 101 6.90 -0.28 6.03
C GLN A 101 7.96 -1.02 6.85
N VAL A 102 8.14 -2.30 6.55
CA VAL A 102 9.21 -3.10 7.17
C VAL A 102 10.53 -2.80 6.47
N TRP A 103 11.52 -2.33 7.21
CA TRP A 103 12.77 -1.82 6.63
C TRP A 103 13.63 -2.88 5.95
N ILE A 104 13.66 -4.10 6.51
CA ILE A 104 14.56 -5.16 6.01
C ILE A 104 14.17 -5.72 4.64
N CYS A 105 12.89 -5.69 4.30
CA CYS A 105 12.35 -6.25 3.05
C CYS A 105 11.59 -5.24 2.21
N GLU A 106 11.44 -4.02 2.70
CA GLU A 106 10.60 -2.97 2.09
C GLU A 106 9.14 -3.40 1.87
N ASN A 107 8.65 -4.38 2.63
CA ASN A 107 7.26 -4.78 2.57
C ASN A 107 6.37 -3.69 3.18
N GLY A 108 5.32 -3.33 2.46
CA GLY A 108 4.30 -2.43 2.98
C GLY A 108 3.27 -3.20 3.80
N LEU A 109 2.86 -2.63 4.93
CA LEU A 109 1.69 -3.02 5.69
C LEU A 109 0.64 -1.94 5.54
N VAL A 110 -0.50 -2.26 4.97
CA VAL A 110 -1.64 -1.34 4.95
C VAL A 110 -2.74 -1.98 5.79
N ALA A 111 -2.92 -1.44 6.99
CA ALA A 111 -4.00 -1.81 7.88
C ALA A 111 -5.00 -0.66 8.01
N GLY A 112 -6.22 -1.00 8.30
CA GLY A 112 -7.30 -0.05 8.48
C GLY A 112 -7.94 0.41 7.17
N ASP A 113 -8.87 1.33 7.31
CA ASP A 113 -9.61 1.87 6.18
C ASP A 113 -8.72 2.76 5.32
N ILE A 114 -8.91 2.68 4.00
CA ILE A 114 -8.35 3.67 3.09
C ILE A 114 -8.93 5.02 3.51
N SER A 115 -8.09 5.90 4.07
CA SER A 115 -8.52 7.13 4.72
C SER A 115 -9.21 8.12 3.78
N LEU A 116 -9.00 7.98 2.47
CA LEU A 116 -9.70 8.74 1.45
C LEU A 116 -9.94 7.89 0.20
N ILE A 117 -11.21 7.87 -0.27
CA ILE A 117 -11.56 7.51 -1.65
C ILE A 117 -12.38 8.65 -2.24
N ARG A 118 -11.81 9.41 -3.18
CA ARG A 118 -12.49 10.54 -3.81
C ARG A 118 -12.52 10.42 -5.33
N LYS A 119 -13.71 10.46 -5.92
CA LYS A 119 -13.88 10.60 -7.37
C LYS A 119 -13.45 12.00 -7.82
N HIS A 120 -12.95 12.11 -9.03
CA HIS A 120 -12.50 13.37 -9.64
C HIS A 120 -13.68 14.25 -10.08
N THR A 121 -14.47 14.74 -9.13
CA THR A 121 -15.67 15.56 -9.41
C THR A 121 -15.75 16.74 -8.45
N GLY A 122 -16.29 17.87 -8.91
CA GLY A 122 -16.53 19.06 -8.10
C GLY A 122 -15.28 19.53 -7.33
N ALA A 123 -15.39 19.67 -6.03
CA ALA A 123 -14.31 20.16 -5.15
C ALA A 123 -13.24 19.09 -4.81
N ALA A 124 -13.05 18.07 -5.65
CA ALA A 124 -12.14 16.96 -5.36
C ALA A 124 -10.70 17.39 -5.01
N PRO A 125 -10.05 18.36 -5.68
CA PRO A 125 -8.70 18.80 -5.30
C PRO A 125 -8.65 19.31 -3.84
N LYS A 126 -9.57 20.18 -3.46
CA LYS A 126 -9.63 20.72 -2.08
C LYS A 126 -9.89 19.63 -1.03
N VAL A 127 -10.77 18.69 -1.34
CA VAL A 127 -11.08 17.57 -0.43
C VAL A 127 -9.86 16.67 -0.23
N VAL A 128 -9.12 16.38 -1.31
CA VAL A 128 -7.89 15.56 -1.23
C VAL A 128 -6.82 16.27 -0.42
N LYS A 129 -6.61 17.57 -0.65
CA LYS A 129 -5.66 18.38 0.15
C LYS A 129 -5.98 18.31 1.65
N ASN A 130 -7.22 18.60 2.04
CA ASN A 130 -7.60 18.53 3.46
C ASN A 130 -7.38 17.13 4.05
N LYS A 131 -7.67 16.08 3.30
CA LYS A 131 -7.48 14.70 3.76
C LYS A 131 -6.02 14.28 3.87
N ILE A 132 -5.11 14.84 3.06
CA ILE A 132 -3.67 14.66 3.24
C ILE A 132 -3.28 15.19 4.62
N ILE A 133 -3.71 16.40 4.96
CA ILE A 133 -3.44 17.03 6.25
C ILE A 133 -3.99 16.20 7.41
N ASP A 134 -5.27 15.80 7.33
CA ASP A 134 -5.91 14.96 8.36
C ASP A 134 -5.14 13.64 8.55
N SER A 135 -4.82 12.96 7.44
CA SER A 135 -4.11 11.67 7.48
C SER A 135 -2.72 11.78 8.14
N ILE A 136 -1.98 12.87 7.86
CA ILE A 136 -0.67 13.09 8.47
C ILE A 136 -0.80 13.43 9.96
N ASN A 137 -1.87 14.10 10.36
CA ASN A 137 -2.13 14.36 11.79
C ASN A 137 -2.42 13.07 12.57
N ASP A 138 -3.03 12.07 11.92
CA ASP A 138 -3.42 10.80 12.54
C ASP A 138 -2.36 9.70 12.43
N PHE A 139 -1.17 10.00 11.91
CA PHE A 139 -0.08 9.02 11.66
C PHE A 139 0.23 8.15 12.88
N GLU A 140 0.51 8.80 14.02
CA GLU A 140 0.96 8.13 15.23
C GLU A 140 -0.06 7.10 15.74
N VAL A 141 -1.34 7.45 15.72
CA VAL A 141 -2.42 6.55 16.19
C VAL A 141 -2.50 5.32 15.31
N SER A 142 -2.52 5.53 14.00
CA SER A 142 -2.62 4.43 13.03
C SER A 142 -1.39 3.53 13.07
N PHE A 143 -0.20 4.11 13.22
CA PHE A 143 1.06 3.37 13.22
C PHE A 143 1.25 2.56 14.51
N ASN A 144 0.89 3.11 15.67
CA ASN A 144 0.97 2.40 16.94
C ASN A 144 0.10 1.13 16.97
N SER A 145 -1.07 1.16 16.32
CA SER A 145 -1.89 -0.04 16.14
C SER A 145 -1.16 -1.11 15.32
N LEU A 146 -0.44 -0.71 14.27
CA LEU A 146 0.33 -1.66 13.44
C LEU A 146 1.53 -2.26 14.17
N ILE A 147 2.20 -1.48 15.01
CA ILE A 147 3.27 -1.98 15.89
C ILE A 147 2.69 -3.04 16.84
N HIS A 148 1.54 -2.74 17.44
CA HIS A 148 0.87 -3.71 18.31
C HIS A 148 0.53 -5.00 17.57
N ASP A 149 -0.10 -4.92 16.40
CA ASP A 149 -0.44 -6.09 15.57
C ASP A 149 0.82 -6.90 15.21
N ARG A 150 1.93 -6.24 14.86
CA ARG A 150 3.23 -6.89 14.61
C ARG A 150 3.70 -7.68 15.81
N GLU A 151 3.72 -7.06 16.99
CA GLU A 151 4.20 -7.73 18.21
C GLU A 151 3.33 -8.94 18.56
N GLN A 152 2.01 -8.85 18.41
CA GLN A 152 1.13 -10.02 18.57
C GLN A 152 1.44 -11.11 17.53
N MET A 153 1.60 -10.76 16.27
CA MET A 153 1.95 -11.72 15.21
C MET A 153 3.30 -12.41 15.43
N LYS A 154 4.26 -11.75 16.10
CA LYS A 154 5.57 -12.35 16.45
C LYS A 154 5.46 -13.35 17.59
N LEU A 155 4.53 -13.16 18.51
CA LEU A 155 4.31 -14.05 19.63
C LEU A 155 3.59 -15.36 19.23
N GLU A 156 2.83 -15.31 18.15
CA GLU A 156 2.01 -16.44 17.71
C GLU A 156 2.79 -17.35 16.75
N ALA A 157 2.96 -18.62 17.15
CA ALA A 157 3.57 -19.63 16.31
C ALA A 157 2.57 -20.18 15.28
N ILE A 158 3.02 -20.44 14.06
CA ILE A 158 2.20 -21.00 13.00
C ILE A 158 2.85 -22.22 12.37
N THR A 159 2.06 -23.27 12.09
CA THR A 159 2.57 -24.47 11.43
C THR A 159 2.51 -24.33 9.91
N LYS A 160 3.39 -25.01 9.18
CA LYS A 160 3.33 -25.09 7.72
C LYS A 160 2.00 -25.65 7.21
N LYS A 161 1.36 -26.52 7.98
CA LYS A 161 0.03 -27.04 7.65
C LYS A 161 -1.01 -25.93 7.70
N THR A 162 -1.03 -25.16 8.79
CA THR A 162 -1.93 -24.01 8.93
C THR A 162 -1.70 -22.97 7.85
N CYS A 163 -0.45 -22.66 7.53
CA CYS A 163 -0.11 -21.77 6.40
C CYS A 163 -0.71 -22.27 5.08
N ALA A 164 -0.57 -23.58 4.78
CA ALA A 164 -1.10 -24.15 3.55
C ALA A 164 -2.63 -24.11 3.51
N GLU A 165 -3.31 -24.32 4.62
CA GLU A 165 -4.77 -24.22 4.75
C GLU A 165 -5.24 -22.80 4.51
N LEU A 166 -4.59 -21.80 5.12
CA LEU A 166 -4.91 -20.39 4.95
C LEU A 166 -4.65 -19.93 3.50
N LEU A 167 -3.53 -20.34 2.88
CA LEU A 167 -3.24 -20.05 1.48
C LEU A 167 -4.28 -20.68 0.55
N GLY A 168 -4.71 -21.90 0.84
CA GLY A 168 -5.79 -22.55 0.10
C GLY A 168 -7.09 -21.74 0.15
N ARG A 169 -7.46 -21.22 1.33
CA ARG A 169 -8.62 -20.34 1.48
C ARG A 169 -8.44 -19.02 0.75
N MET A 170 -7.31 -18.33 0.93
CA MET A 170 -7.00 -17.07 0.25
C MET A 170 -7.06 -17.19 -1.28
N TYR A 171 -6.59 -18.31 -1.82
CA TYR A 171 -6.53 -18.54 -3.26
C TYR A 171 -7.86 -19.03 -3.84
N VAL A 172 -8.47 -20.07 -3.25
CA VAL A 172 -9.64 -20.76 -3.80
C VAL A 172 -10.95 -20.10 -3.41
N GLN A 173 -11.13 -19.79 -2.12
CA GLN A 173 -12.39 -19.30 -1.58
C GLN A 173 -12.50 -17.78 -1.71
N GLU A 174 -11.54 -17.05 -1.17
CA GLU A 174 -11.59 -15.59 -1.06
C GLU A 174 -11.07 -14.87 -2.32
N LYS A 175 -10.31 -15.57 -3.16
CA LYS A 175 -9.70 -15.02 -4.38
C LYS A 175 -8.90 -13.75 -4.12
N MET A 176 -8.19 -13.75 -2.99
CA MET A 176 -7.36 -12.63 -2.54
C MET A 176 -6.02 -12.59 -3.26
N ILE A 177 -5.47 -13.75 -3.57
CA ILE A 177 -4.17 -13.92 -4.21
C ILE A 177 -4.31 -14.64 -5.55
N THR A 178 -3.38 -14.37 -6.46
CA THR A 178 -3.28 -15.03 -7.78
C THR A 178 -2.30 -16.20 -7.72
N SER A 179 -2.29 -17.05 -8.75
CA SER A 179 -1.31 -18.15 -8.85
C SER A 179 0.14 -17.64 -8.84
N ALA A 180 0.41 -16.52 -9.52
CA ALA A 180 1.76 -15.93 -9.53
C ALA A 180 2.18 -15.42 -8.14
N GLN A 181 1.24 -14.88 -7.36
CA GLN A 181 1.51 -14.49 -5.98
C GLN A 181 1.70 -15.70 -5.08
N LEU A 182 0.91 -16.77 -5.28
CA LEU A 182 1.08 -18.02 -4.55
C LEU A 182 2.46 -18.65 -4.77
N ASP A 183 2.99 -18.60 -6.01
CA ASP A 183 4.34 -19.07 -6.31
C ASP A 183 5.41 -18.28 -5.53
N ILE A 184 5.28 -16.93 -5.48
CA ILE A 184 6.18 -16.08 -4.69
C ILE A 184 6.09 -16.43 -3.19
N ILE A 185 4.88 -16.54 -2.65
CA ILE A 185 4.69 -16.88 -1.22
C ILE A 185 5.35 -18.21 -0.90
N LYS A 186 5.18 -19.21 -1.76
CA LYS A 186 5.82 -20.52 -1.60
C LYS A 186 7.34 -20.40 -1.59
N ASP A 187 7.91 -19.64 -2.53
CA ASP A 187 9.38 -19.46 -2.59
C ASP A 187 9.88 -18.74 -1.33
N GLU A 188 9.20 -17.72 -0.85
CA GLU A 188 9.53 -17.03 0.41
C GLU A 188 9.45 -17.98 1.61
N MET A 189 8.40 -18.78 1.76
CA MET A 189 8.22 -19.71 2.88
C MET A 189 9.28 -20.81 2.96
N TYR A 190 9.91 -21.19 1.85
CA TYR A 190 10.85 -22.31 1.81
C TYR A 190 12.29 -21.87 1.55
N CYS A 191 12.52 -20.68 0.98
CA CYS A 191 13.84 -20.22 0.55
C CYS A 191 14.29 -18.93 1.24
N SER A 192 13.37 -18.18 1.88
CA SER A 192 13.72 -16.94 2.58
C SER A 192 14.64 -17.21 3.78
N LYS A 193 15.61 -16.30 3.96
CA LYS A 193 16.51 -16.32 5.13
C LYS A 193 16.11 -15.29 6.18
N VAL A 194 15.12 -14.45 5.88
CA VAL A 194 14.74 -13.29 6.71
C VAL A 194 13.54 -13.61 7.60
N PHE A 195 12.53 -14.29 7.05
CA PHE A 195 11.28 -14.62 7.75
C PHE A 195 11.14 -16.15 7.82
N ASN A 196 11.73 -16.77 8.84
CA ASN A 196 11.82 -18.23 8.96
C ASN A 196 11.68 -18.76 10.40
N ASP A 197 11.17 -17.95 11.33
CA ASP A 197 11.00 -18.36 12.74
C ASP A 197 9.69 -19.11 13.00
N ASN A 198 8.89 -19.35 11.95
CA ASN A 198 7.58 -19.99 11.99
C ASN A 198 6.56 -19.22 12.86
N THR A 199 6.60 -17.91 12.79
CA THR A 199 5.63 -17.03 13.42
C THR A 199 4.56 -16.57 12.42
N VAL A 200 3.44 -16.08 12.93
CA VAL A 200 2.42 -15.43 12.09
C VAL A 200 3.03 -14.22 11.39
N TRP A 201 3.97 -13.52 12.02
CA TRP A 201 4.68 -12.39 11.41
C TRP A 201 5.48 -12.79 10.18
N ASP A 202 6.21 -13.92 10.23
CA ASP A 202 6.94 -14.42 9.08
C ASP A 202 5.99 -14.78 7.93
N PHE A 203 4.92 -15.50 8.24
CA PHE A 203 3.92 -15.88 7.26
C PHE A 203 3.26 -14.64 6.61
N TYR A 204 2.92 -13.64 7.42
CA TYR A 204 2.38 -12.37 6.94
C TYR A 204 3.36 -11.65 5.98
N ASN A 205 4.66 -11.59 6.33
CA ASN A 205 5.66 -10.97 5.48
C ASN A 205 5.88 -11.73 4.17
N ASN A 206 5.84 -13.06 4.20
CA ASN A 206 5.90 -13.87 2.98
C ASN A 206 4.73 -13.59 2.03
N ILE A 207 3.52 -13.34 2.59
CA ILE A 207 2.37 -12.94 1.77
C ILE A 207 2.56 -11.52 1.23
N THR A 208 2.96 -10.55 2.07
CA THR A 208 3.08 -9.14 1.66
C THR A 208 4.17 -8.93 0.62
N GLU A 209 5.24 -9.74 0.60
CA GLU A 209 6.23 -9.77 -0.49
C GLU A 209 5.55 -10.03 -1.84
N SER A 210 4.64 -10.99 -1.90
CA SER A 210 3.90 -11.31 -3.12
C SER A 210 3.00 -10.18 -3.61
N LEU A 211 2.55 -9.29 -2.72
CA LEU A 211 1.69 -8.17 -3.09
C LEU A 211 2.43 -7.08 -3.87
N LYS A 212 3.76 -7.12 -3.91
CA LYS A 212 4.56 -6.20 -4.75
C LYS A 212 4.24 -6.31 -6.24
N ILE A 213 3.71 -7.47 -6.69
CA ILE A 213 3.26 -7.66 -8.07
C ILE A 213 1.78 -7.32 -8.30
N SER A 214 1.06 -6.89 -7.27
CA SER A 214 -0.33 -6.44 -7.41
C SER A 214 -0.44 -5.27 -8.38
N THR A 215 -1.54 -5.25 -9.15
CA THR A 215 -1.78 -4.14 -10.08
C THR A 215 -1.96 -2.81 -9.35
N VAL A 216 -1.68 -1.70 -10.04
CA VAL A 216 -1.89 -0.33 -9.51
C VAL A 216 -3.31 -0.13 -8.94
N ASN A 217 -4.32 -0.77 -9.52
CA ASN A 217 -5.71 -0.64 -9.04
C ASN A 217 -5.96 -1.37 -7.72
N ASN A 218 -5.25 -2.46 -7.47
CA ASN A 218 -5.54 -3.41 -6.40
C ASN A 218 -4.55 -3.32 -5.23
N TYR A 219 -3.34 -2.81 -5.46
CA TYR A 219 -2.25 -2.83 -4.48
C TYR A 219 -2.71 -2.48 -3.04
N LEU A 220 -3.30 -1.32 -2.84
CA LEU A 220 -3.75 -0.90 -1.51
C LEU A 220 -4.87 -1.79 -0.96
N LYS A 221 -5.79 -2.21 -1.81
CA LYS A 221 -6.91 -3.08 -1.41
C LYS A 221 -6.44 -4.48 -1.02
N ASP A 222 -5.47 -5.01 -1.75
CA ASP A 222 -4.94 -6.34 -1.49
C ASP A 222 -4.24 -6.37 -0.13
N HIS A 223 -3.46 -5.34 0.22
CA HIS A 223 -2.85 -5.21 1.54
C HIS A 223 -3.89 -5.18 2.67
N VAL A 224 -4.90 -4.32 2.57
CA VAL A 224 -5.96 -4.23 3.60
C VAL A 224 -6.70 -5.56 3.76
N LYS A 225 -7.05 -6.22 2.64
CA LYS A 225 -7.73 -7.52 2.70
C LYS A 225 -6.89 -8.60 3.37
N VAL A 226 -5.62 -8.69 3.00
CA VAL A 226 -4.69 -9.66 3.59
C VAL A 226 -4.52 -9.40 5.07
N HIS A 227 -4.32 -8.14 5.47
CA HIS A 227 -4.16 -7.80 6.88
C HIS A 227 -5.38 -8.20 7.71
N ASN A 228 -6.56 -7.81 7.29
CA ASN A 228 -7.80 -8.14 7.99
C ASN A 228 -8.02 -9.66 8.04
N PHE A 229 -7.82 -10.37 6.93
CA PHE A 229 -7.95 -11.82 6.88
C PHE A 229 -7.02 -12.52 7.90
N ILE A 230 -5.75 -12.14 7.96
CA ILE A 230 -4.80 -12.75 8.91
C ILE A 230 -5.21 -12.45 10.36
N LYS A 231 -5.63 -11.20 10.64
CA LYS A 231 -6.11 -10.86 12.00
C LYS A 231 -7.34 -11.67 12.41
N GLU A 232 -8.32 -11.77 11.53
CA GLU A 232 -9.57 -12.50 11.79
C GLU A 232 -9.32 -13.99 11.97
N GLU A 233 -8.54 -14.63 11.06
CA GLU A 233 -8.31 -16.07 11.08
C GLU A 233 -7.43 -16.56 12.23
N LEU A 234 -6.53 -15.73 12.69
CA LEU A 234 -5.55 -16.06 13.73
C LEU A 234 -5.83 -15.33 15.06
N CYS A 235 -6.99 -14.67 15.16
CA CYS A 235 -7.45 -13.98 16.37
C CYS A 235 -6.42 -12.99 16.93
N ILE A 236 -5.71 -12.26 16.06
CA ILE A 236 -4.78 -11.20 16.44
C ILE A 236 -5.61 -9.99 16.90
N MET A 237 -5.56 -9.70 18.19
CA MET A 237 -6.35 -8.62 18.83
C MET A 237 -5.51 -7.37 19.09
#